data_bc492a5965f869363f6ffb9998ca182c
#
_entry.id   bc492a5965f869363f6ffb9998ca182c
#
_cell.length_a   1.000
_cell.length_b   1.000
_cell.length_c   1.000
_cell.angle_alpha   90.00
_cell.angle_beta   90.00
_cell.angle_gamma   90.00
#
_symmetry.space_group_name_H-M   'P 1'
#
loop_
_entity.id
_entity.type
_entity.pdbx_description
1 polymer ?
#
loop_
_entity_poly.entity_id
_entity_poly.type
_entity_poly.pdbx_seq_one_letter_code
_entity_poly.pdbx_strand_id
1 'polypeptide(L)'
;MSIISRAKKYVYIFTPYLILGTELSHAMISAARSGVDVRIVVPEIPDKKLIYLQTKANFRPLIEAGVRIYLYTPGFIHSKCIVADDDTAIVGTCNLDFRSMYWNFEDFVYMYRTQCIGKIKEDAIETFAVSEEVYEESTNDISFAGRLLQSILQLFAPLL
;
A
#
# COMPACT_ATOMS: atom_id res chain seq x y z
N MET A 1 4.56 -0.97 10.90
CA MET A 1 4.19 0.31 11.52
C MET A 1 5.38 1.20 11.86
N SER A 2 6.37 0.76 12.64
CA SER A 2 7.48 1.62 13.08
C SER A 2 8.28 2.29 11.94
N ILE A 3 8.44 1.66 10.77
CA ILE A 3 9.11 2.27 9.62
C ILE A 3 8.32 3.49 9.15
N ILE A 4 7.01 3.33 8.92
CA ILE A 4 6.14 4.41 8.43
C ILE A 4 6.12 5.60 9.40
N SER A 5 5.94 5.31 10.71
CA SER A 5 5.86 6.35 11.74
C SER A 5 7.20 7.08 12.02
N ARG A 6 8.33 6.51 11.60
CA ARG A 6 9.67 7.10 11.78
C ARG A 6 10.21 7.78 10.53
N ALA A 7 9.60 7.55 9.39
CA ALA A 7 10.02 8.13 8.13
C ALA A 7 9.96 9.66 8.18
N LYS A 8 10.95 10.31 7.55
CA LYS A 8 11.11 11.77 7.54
C LYS A 8 11.08 12.36 6.14
N LYS A 9 11.47 11.57 5.13
CA LYS A 9 11.56 12.02 3.75
C LYS A 9 10.56 11.29 2.87
N TYR A 10 10.59 9.95 2.86
CA TYR A 10 9.73 9.14 2.03
C TYR A 10 9.51 7.73 2.61
N VAL A 11 8.38 7.13 2.22
CA VAL A 11 8.07 5.70 2.40
C VAL A 11 7.44 5.18 1.12
N TYR A 12 8.07 4.21 0.48
CA TYR A 12 7.55 3.53 -0.71
C TYR A 12 7.15 2.11 -0.34
N ILE A 13 5.94 1.72 -0.70
CA ILE A 13 5.28 0.50 -0.25
C ILE A 13 4.78 -0.27 -1.47
N PHE A 14 5.07 -1.57 -1.50
CA PHE A 14 4.59 -2.51 -2.51
C PHE A 14 3.75 -3.57 -1.83
N THR A 15 2.54 -3.77 -2.29
CA THR A 15 1.65 -4.82 -1.78
C THR A 15 0.62 -5.22 -2.84
N PRO A 16 0.35 -6.52 -3.05
CA PRO A 16 -0.72 -6.95 -3.94
C PRO A 16 -2.12 -6.66 -3.37
N TYR A 17 -2.24 -6.57 -2.04
CA TYR A 17 -3.50 -6.31 -1.34
C TYR A 17 -3.33 -5.16 -0.35
N LEU A 18 -4.30 -4.24 -0.36
CA LEU A 18 -4.31 -3.07 0.51
C LEU A 18 -5.63 -3.07 1.31
N ILE A 19 -5.69 -3.91 2.35
CA ILE A 19 -6.84 -4.04 3.26
C ILE A 19 -6.39 -3.64 4.65
N LEU A 20 -6.37 -2.34 4.89
CA LEU A 20 -5.73 -1.75 6.05
C LEU A 20 -6.58 -1.82 7.31
N GLY A 21 -5.96 -2.21 8.42
CA GLY A 21 -6.46 -1.89 9.75
C GLY A 21 -6.31 -0.40 10.08
N THR A 22 -7.06 0.06 11.07
CA THR A 22 -7.12 1.47 11.48
C THR A 22 -5.73 2.03 11.82
N GLU A 23 -4.90 1.28 12.53
CA GLU A 23 -3.58 1.73 12.98
C GLU A 23 -2.63 1.98 11.81
N LEU A 24 -2.63 1.08 10.81
CA LEU A 24 -1.74 1.18 9.65
C LEU A 24 -2.19 2.32 8.72
N SER A 25 -3.51 2.44 8.52
CA SER A 25 -4.10 3.56 7.77
C SER A 25 -3.74 4.91 8.42
N HIS A 26 -3.93 5.05 9.73
CA HIS A 26 -3.58 6.27 10.47
C HIS A 26 -2.08 6.57 10.42
N ALA A 27 -1.20 5.56 10.47
CA ALA A 27 0.24 5.77 10.36
C ALA A 27 0.62 6.37 8.99
N MET A 28 0.05 5.86 7.89
CA MET A 28 0.29 6.37 6.54
C MET A 28 -0.26 7.80 6.37
N ILE A 29 -1.50 8.04 6.81
CA ILE A 29 -2.16 9.35 6.78
C ILE A 29 -1.35 10.37 7.59
N SER A 30 -0.91 10.02 8.79
CA SER A 30 -0.12 10.90 9.65
C SER A 30 1.24 11.22 9.02
N ALA A 31 1.92 10.24 8.44
CA ALA A 31 3.18 10.45 7.75
C ALA A 31 3.01 11.41 6.56
N ALA A 32 2.02 11.17 5.69
CA ALA A 32 1.75 12.02 4.52
C ALA A 32 1.41 13.46 4.94
N ARG A 33 0.53 13.64 5.92
CA ARG A 33 0.16 14.97 6.45
C ARG A 33 1.33 15.69 7.13
N SER A 34 2.34 14.95 7.57
CA SER A 34 3.58 15.50 8.13
C SER A 34 4.62 15.85 7.06
N GLY A 35 4.28 15.72 5.76
CA GLY A 35 5.15 16.06 4.64
C GLY A 35 6.05 14.94 4.15
N VAL A 36 5.86 13.69 4.62
CA VAL A 36 6.56 12.51 4.11
C VAL A 36 5.96 12.11 2.77
N ASP A 37 6.79 11.86 1.74
CA ASP A 37 6.35 11.33 0.44
C ASP A 37 5.99 9.85 0.59
N VAL A 38 4.69 9.57 0.85
CA VAL A 38 4.16 8.21 1.00
C VAL A 38 3.59 7.73 -0.32
N ARG A 39 4.19 6.68 -0.90
CA ARG A 39 3.74 6.08 -2.16
C ARG A 39 3.44 4.60 -1.98
N ILE A 40 2.34 4.15 -2.59
CA ILE A 40 1.90 2.75 -2.55
C ILE A 40 1.72 2.24 -3.97
N VAL A 41 2.32 1.09 -4.28
CA VAL A 41 2.07 0.36 -5.54
C VAL A 41 1.20 -0.85 -5.26
N VAL A 42 0.13 -0.98 -6.04
CA VAL A 42 -0.75 -2.15 -6.07
C VAL A 42 -0.93 -2.61 -7.52
N PRO A 43 -1.30 -3.88 -7.79
CA PRO A 43 -1.58 -4.32 -9.16
C PRO A 43 -2.83 -3.62 -9.72
N GLU A 44 -2.80 -3.28 -11.02
CA GLU A 44 -4.00 -2.83 -11.74
C GLU A 44 -4.94 -4.01 -12.01
N ILE A 45 -4.38 -5.13 -12.45
CA ILE A 45 -5.14 -6.34 -12.78
C ILE A 45 -5.19 -7.24 -11.55
N PRO A 46 -6.36 -7.42 -10.92
CA PRO A 46 -6.46 -8.24 -9.72
C PRO A 46 -6.52 -9.74 -10.04
N ASP A 47 -5.96 -10.54 -9.15
CA ASP A 47 -6.18 -12.00 -9.13
C ASP A 47 -7.54 -12.36 -8.49
N LYS A 48 -8.03 -11.53 -7.54
CA LYS A 48 -9.28 -11.71 -6.79
C LYS A 48 -10.11 -10.44 -6.77
N LYS A 49 -11.21 -10.43 -7.53
CA LYS A 49 -12.07 -9.25 -7.72
C LYS A 49 -12.63 -8.67 -6.42
N LEU A 50 -13.07 -9.50 -5.47
CA LEU A 50 -13.61 -9.04 -4.18
C LEU A 50 -12.55 -8.36 -3.31
N ILE A 51 -11.35 -8.91 -3.27
CA ILE A 51 -10.20 -8.34 -2.55
C ILE A 51 -9.79 -7.00 -3.17
N TYR A 52 -9.88 -6.89 -4.49
CA TYR A 52 -9.58 -5.65 -5.19
C TYR A 52 -10.60 -4.53 -4.92
N LEU A 53 -11.88 -4.88 -4.76
CA LEU A 53 -12.89 -3.92 -4.32
C LEU A 53 -12.58 -3.36 -2.93
N GLN A 54 -12.09 -4.20 -2.03
CA GLN A 54 -11.62 -3.78 -0.71
C GLN A 54 -10.36 -2.91 -0.79
N THR A 55 -9.40 -3.30 -1.62
CA THR A 55 -8.20 -2.50 -1.90
C THR A 55 -8.59 -1.09 -2.35
N LYS A 56 -9.49 -0.97 -3.34
CA LYS A 56 -9.98 0.33 -3.85
C LYS A 56 -10.74 1.16 -2.80
N ALA A 57 -11.41 0.51 -1.84
CA ALA A 57 -12.10 1.22 -0.77
C ALA A 57 -11.14 2.03 0.14
N ASN A 58 -9.88 1.62 0.23
CA ASN A 58 -8.86 2.32 1.01
C ASN A 58 -8.18 3.48 0.25
N PHE A 59 -8.39 3.62 -1.07
CA PHE A 59 -7.68 4.62 -1.87
C PHE A 59 -8.07 6.04 -1.48
N ARG A 60 -9.36 6.34 -1.47
CA ARG A 60 -9.86 7.69 -1.26
C ARG A 60 -9.35 8.33 0.04
N PRO A 61 -9.50 7.72 1.23
CA PRO A 61 -9.04 8.35 2.48
C PRO A 61 -7.51 8.54 2.54
N LEU A 62 -6.75 7.69 1.83
CA LEU A 62 -5.30 7.83 1.73
C LEU A 62 -4.91 8.98 0.79
N ILE A 63 -5.53 9.07 -0.39
CA ILE A 63 -5.27 10.12 -1.38
C ILE A 63 -5.65 11.49 -0.84
N GLU A 64 -6.81 11.63 -0.18
CA GLU A 64 -7.24 12.87 0.51
C GLU A 64 -6.25 13.32 1.59
N ALA A 65 -5.46 12.40 2.13
CA ALA A 65 -4.42 12.70 3.10
C ALA A 65 -3.04 13.02 2.48
N GLY A 66 -2.90 12.91 1.15
CA GLY A 66 -1.66 13.15 0.42
C GLY A 66 -0.82 11.90 0.14
N VAL A 67 -1.32 10.69 0.41
CA VAL A 67 -0.68 9.45 -0.02
C VAL A 67 -0.89 9.28 -1.52
N ARG A 68 0.18 8.96 -2.25
CA ARG A 68 0.13 8.70 -3.68
C ARG A 68 -0.01 7.21 -3.96
N ILE A 69 -1.00 6.81 -4.74
CA ILE A 69 -1.27 5.41 -5.06
C ILE A 69 -1.01 5.18 -6.55
N TYR A 70 -0.32 4.11 -6.86
CA TYR A 70 0.08 3.72 -8.21
C TYR A 70 -0.46 2.34 -8.55
N LEU A 71 -1.10 2.22 -9.71
CA LEU A 71 -1.56 0.96 -10.30
C LEU A 71 -0.48 0.44 -11.23
N TYR A 72 0.11 -0.70 -10.92
CA TYR A 72 1.11 -1.33 -11.77
C TYR A 72 0.45 -1.98 -12.99
N THR A 73 0.68 -1.40 -14.16
CA THR A 73 0.02 -1.77 -15.42
C THR A 73 0.70 -2.91 -16.20
N PRO A 74 2.04 -3.13 -16.11
CA PRO A 74 2.69 -4.17 -16.92
C PRO A 74 2.32 -5.60 -16.57
N GLY A 75 1.63 -5.83 -15.44
CA GLY A 75 1.23 -7.17 -15.01
C GLY A 75 0.74 -7.22 -13.58
N PHE A 76 0.79 -8.41 -12.96
CA PHE A 76 0.42 -8.61 -11.56
C PHE A 76 1.64 -8.49 -10.66
N ILE A 77 1.85 -7.31 -10.07
CA ILE A 77 2.91 -7.12 -9.08
C ILE A 77 2.56 -7.84 -7.78
N HIS A 78 3.44 -8.73 -7.31
CA HIS A 78 3.24 -9.52 -6.10
C HIS A 78 4.30 -9.27 -5.03
N SER A 79 5.07 -8.18 -5.17
CA SER A 79 6.08 -7.75 -4.19
C SER A 79 5.44 -7.30 -2.89
N LYS A 80 6.08 -7.61 -1.76
CA LYS A 80 5.78 -7.08 -0.45
C LYS A 80 7.06 -6.45 0.08
N CYS A 81 7.16 -5.16 -0.13
CA CYS A 81 8.36 -4.40 0.18
C CYS A 81 7.98 -3.03 0.74
N ILE A 82 8.75 -2.57 1.70
CA ILE A 82 8.70 -1.19 2.20
C ILE A 82 10.13 -0.68 2.21
N VAL A 83 10.37 0.48 1.61
CA VAL A 83 11.66 1.20 1.69
C VAL A 83 11.43 2.63 2.14
N ALA A 84 12.27 3.12 3.05
CA ALA A 84 12.15 4.45 3.64
C ALA A 84 13.52 5.10 3.85
N ASP A 85 13.58 6.41 3.60
CA ASP A 85 14.64 7.35 4.02
C ASP A 85 16.09 6.97 3.64
N ASP A 86 16.28 6.11 2.64
CA ASP A 86 17.59 5.58 2.19
C ASP A 86 18.32 4.70 3.22
N ASP A 87 17.71 4.43 4.37
CA ASP A 87 18.38 3.70 5.44
C ASP A 87 17.63 2.44 5.95
N THR A 88 16.39 2.28 5.57
CA THR A 88 15.56 1.17 6.07
C THR A 88 14.75 0.52 4.95
N ALA A 89 14.74 -0.83 4.92
CA ALA A 89 13.82 -1.57 4.06
C ALA A 89 13.35 -2.87 4.72
N ILE A 90 12.17 -3.33 4.31
CA ILE A 90 11.62 -4.67 4.59
C ILE A 90 11.22 -5.31 3.27
N VAL A 91 11.60 -6.56 3.09
CA VAL A 91 11.15 -7.41 1.98
C VAL A 91 10.72 -8.76 2.55
N GLY A 92 9.57 -9.27 2.16
CA GLY A 92 9.08 -10.53 2.68
C GLY A 92 7.79 -11.04 2.07
N THR A 93 7.05 -11.82 2.84
CA THR A 93 5.82 -12.49 2.41
C THR A 93 4.54 -11.77 2.83
N CYS A 94 4.62 -10.87 3.81
CA CYS A 94 3.50 -10.21 4.48
C CYS A 94 2.84 -9.14 3.59
N ASN A 95 1.60 -9.37 3.17
CA ASN A 95 0.78 -8.36 2.53
C ASN A 95 0.27 -7.32 3.54
N LEU A 96 -0.24 -6.19 3.04
CA LEU A 96 -0.96 -5.23 3.86
C LEU A 96 -2.45 -5.57 3.92
N ASP A 97 -2.74 -6.74 4.45
CA ASP A 97 -4.10 -7.23 4.75
C ASP A 97 -4.17 -7.84 6.16
N PHE A 98 -5.39 -8.00 6.69
CA PHE A 98 -5.60 -8.53 8.04
C PHE A 98 -5.07 -9.95 8.20
N ARG A 99 -5.22 -10.78 7.16
CA ARG A 99 -4.80 -12.17 7.22
C ARG A 99 -3.29 -12.28 7.35
N SER A 100 -2.54 -11.55 6.55
CA SER A 100 -1.07 -11.53 6.64
C SER A 100 -0.58 -10.90 7.94
N MET A 101 -1.25 -9.84 8.43
CA MET A 101 -0.81 -9.10 9.60
C MET A 101 -1.08 -9.80 10.94
N TYR A 102 -2.14 -10.66 11.02
CA TYR A 102 -2.63 -11.18 12.31
C TYR A 102 -2.84 -12.71 12.37
N TRP A 103 -2.94 -13.39 11.21
CA TRP A 103 -3.35 -14.79 11.16
C TRP A 103 -2.31 -15.72 10.56
N ASN A 104 -1.56 -15.26 9.56
CA ASN A 104 -0.56 -16.08 8.90
C ASN A 104 0.77 -16.04 9.64
N PHE A 105 1.57 -17.09 9.46
CA PHE A 105 3.00 -17.03 9.70
C PHE A 105 3.65 -16.39 8.48
N GLU A 106 4.22 -15.22 8.66
CA GLU A 106 4.88 -14.47 7.62
C GLU A 106 6.35 -14.30 7.94
N ASP A 107 7.18 -14.21 6.91
CA ASP A 107 8.62 -14.05 7.05
C ASP A 107 9.09 -12.80 6.31
N PHE A 108 10.09 -12.11 6.86
CA PHE A 108 10.65 -10.91 6.24
C PHE A 108 12.08 -10.65 6.65
N VAL A 109 12.83 -10.04 5.75
CA VAL A 109 14.15 -9.49 6.00
C VAL A 109 14.04 -8.02 6.29
N TYR A 110 14.43 -7.62 7.49
CA TYR A 110 14.59 -6.21 7.86
C TYR A 110 16.03 -5.77 7.57
N MET A 111 16.18 -4.73 6.79
CA MET A 111 17.46 -4.16 6.39
C MET A 111 17.62 -2.76 6.96
N TYR A 112 18.77 -2.49 7.55
CA TYR A 112 19.10 -1.18 8.11
C TYR A 112 20.50 -0.78 7.70
N ARG A 113 20.62 0.38 7.01
CA ARG A 113 21.88 0.96 6.53
C ARG A 113 22.73 0.00 5.70
N THR A 114 22.10 -0.79 4.86
CA THR A 114 22.77 -1.74 3.94
C THR A 114 22.80 -1.18 2.51
N GLN A 115 23.80 -1.56 1.73
CA GLN A 115 23.97 -1.07 0.34
C GLN A 115 22.81 -1.48 -0.58
N CYS A 116 22.10 -2.59 -0.29
CA CYS A 116 21.01 -3.05 -1.11
C CYS A 116 19.76 -2.14 -1.05
N ILE A 117 19.63 -1.30 -0.02
CA ILE A 117 18.49 -0.37 0.11
C ILE A 117 18.42 0.60 -1.06
N GLY A 118 19.57 1.08 -1.54
CA GLY A 118 19.64 1.95 -2.74
C GLY A 118 19.05 1.27 -3.98
N LYS A 119 19.35 -0.01 -4.20
CA LYS A 119 18.79 -0.78 -5.33
C LYS A 119 17.28 -1.01 -5.19
N ILE A 120 16.79 -1.24 -3.97
CA ILE A 120 15.35 -1.38 -3.70
C ILE A 120 14.63 -0.06 -3.98
N LYS A 121 15.23 1.07 -3.65
CA LYS A 121 14.70 2.40 -3.98
C LYS A 121 14.68 2.65 -5.49
N GLU A 122 15.76 2.31 -6.20
CA GLU A 122 15.86 2.42 -7.65
C GLU A 122 14.75 1.60 -8.33
N ASP A 123 14.57 0.33 -7.94
CA ASP A 123 13.47 -0.53 -8.39
C ASP A 123 12.10 0.09 -8.12
N ALA A 124 11.91 0.71 -6.94
CA ALA A 124 10.69 1.44 -6.63
C ALA A 124 10.43 2.61 -7.58
N ILE A 125 11.44 3.40 -7.88
CA ILE A 125 11.32 4.56 -8.80
C ILE A 125 11.00 4.09 -10.22
N GLU A 126 11.68 3.05 -10.70
CA GLU A 126 11.41 2.44 -12.01
C GLU A 126 9.99 1.89 -12.08
N THR A 127 9.51 1.24 -11.01
CA THR A 127 8.14 0.73 -10.93
C THR A 127 7.10 1.85 -10.98
N PHE A 128 7.32 2.98 -10.29
CA PHE A 128 6.42 4.14 -10.40
C PHE A 128 6.36 4.69 -11.82
N ALA A 129 7.49 4.71 -12.54
CA ALA A 129 7.56 5.24 -13.90
C ALA A 129 6.73 4.45 -14.92
N VAL A 130 6.46 3.16 -14.65
CA VAL A 130 5.63 2.27 -15.49
C VAL A 130 4.26 1.99 -14.87
N SER A 131 3.87 2.72 -13.86
CA SER A 131 2.58 2.59 -13.16
C SER A 131 1.72 3.83 -13.40
N GLU A 132 0.41 3.68 -13.34
CA GLU A 132 -0.55 4.77 -13.44
C GLU A 132 -0.88 5.33 -12.06
N GLU A 133 -0.70 6.64 -11.86
CA GLU A 133 -1.05 7.29 -10.60
C GLU A 133 -2.57 7.48 -10.49
N VAL A 134 -3.13 7.13 -9.35
CA VAL A 134 -4.56 7.27 -9.04
C VAL A 134 -4.81 8.66 -8.46
N TYR A 135 -5.72 9.42 -9.06
CA TYR A 135 -6.15 10.73 -8.57
C TYR A 135 -7.51 10.65 -7.87
N GLU A 136 -7.82 11.64 -7.05
CA GLU A 136 -9.07 11.69 -6.27
C GLU A 136 -10.31 11.62 -7.16
N GLU A 137 -10.29 12.28 -8.33
CA GLU A 137 -11.40 12.29 -9.28
C GLU A 137 -11.76 10.86 -9.74
N SER A 138 -10.76 10.01 -9.98
CA SER A 138 -10.97 8.62 -10.42
C SER A 138 -11.56 7.71 -9.32
N THR A 139 -11.55 8.15 -8.06
CA THR A 139 -12.17 7.38 -6.95
C THR A 139 -13.67 7.64 -6.80
N ASN A 140 -14.22 8.64 -7.49
CA ASN A 140 -15.62 9.04 -7.41
C ASN A 140 -16.55 8.22 -8.31
N ASP A 141 -16.04 7.47 -9.27
CA ASP A 141 -16.83 6.72 -10.28
C ASP A 141 -17.54 5.47 -9.73
N ILE A 142 -17.51 5.27 -8.41
CA ILE A 142 -18.16 4.12 -7.78
C ILE A 142 -19.64 4.45 -7.54
N SER A 143 -20.55 3.65 -8.14
CA SER A 143 -21.99 3.78 -7.92
C SER A 143 -22.37 3.66 -6.45
N PHE A 144 -23.53 4.20 -6.07
CA PHE A 144 -24.06 4.08 -4.68
C PHE A 144 -24.11 2.61 -4.21
N ALA A 145 -24.57 1.71 -5.07
CA ALA A 145 -24.60 0.26 -4.78
C ALA A 145 -23.18 -0.30 -4.56
N GLY A 146 -22.19 0.17 -5.33
CA GLY A 146 -20.79 -0.20 -5.15
C GLY A 146 -20.22 0.27 -3.80
N ARG A 147 -20.53 1.49 -3.38
CA ARG A 147 -20.12 2.01 -2.06
C ARG A 147 -20.76 1.24 -0.90
N LEU A 148 -22.04 0.89 -1.03
CA LEU A 148 -22.74 0.06 -0.05
C LEU A 148 -22.09 -1.32 0.06
N LEU A 149 -21.78 -1.95 -1.08
CA LEU A 149 -21.06 -3.23 -1.11
C LEU A 149 -19.69 -3.13 -0.46
N GLN A 150 -18.91 -2.08 -0.76
CA GLN A 150 -17.60 -1.84 -0.12
C GLN A 150 -17.74 -1.71 1.40
N SER A 151 -18.75 -0.97 1.88
CA SER A 151 -19.00 -0.80 3.33
C SER A 151 -19.35 -2.13 4.01
N ILE A 152 -20.18 -2.96 3.36
CA ILE A 152 -20.51 -4.31 3.85
C ILE A 152 -19.24 -5.19 3.88
N LEU A 153 -18.47 -5.19 2.80
CA LEU A 153 -17.23 -5.96 2.73
C LEU A 153 -16.20 -5.50 3.78
N GLN A 154 -16.15 -4.22 4.13
CA GLN A 154 -15.27 -3.72 5.20
C GLN A 154 -15.58 -4.34 6.58
N LEU A 155 -16.83 -4.69 6.86
CA LEU A 155 -17.18 -5.42 8.10
C LEU A 155 -16.54 -6.82 8.15
N PHE A 156 -16.29 -7.40 6.98
CA PHE A 156 -15.67 -8.73 6.84
C PHE A 156 -14.15 -8.65 6.56
N ALA A 157 -13.58 -7.47 6.49
CA ALA A 157 -12.15 -7.28 6.24
C ALA A 157 -11.24 -8.10 7.17
N PRO A 158 -11.55 -8.28 8.48
CA PRO A 158 -10.77 -9.14 9.36
C PRO A 158 -10.81 -10.63 9.02
N LEU A 159 -11.73 -11.07 8.16
CA LEU A 159 -11.90 -12.46 7.72
C LEU A 159 -11.32 -12.74 6.33
N LEU A 160 -10.90 -11.69 5.62
CA LEU A 160 -10.31 -11.72 4.29
C LEU A 160 -8.80 -11.59 4.40
#